data_b0a67feaca50fbf6d66c9e9ed19fc146
#
_entry.id   b0a67feaca50fbf6d66c9e9ed19fc146
#
_cell.length_a   1.000
_cell.length_b   1.000
_cell.length_c   1.000
_cell.angle_alpha   90.00
_cell.angle_beta   90.00
_cell.angle_gamma   90.00
#
_symmetry.space_group_name_H-M   'P 1'
#
loop_
_entity.id
_entity.type
_entity.pdbx_description
1 polymer ?
#
loop_
_entity_poly.entity_id
_entity_poly.type
_entity_poly.pdbx_seq_one_letter_code
_entity_poly.pdbx_strand_id
1 'polypeptide(L)'
;NTMTEAYAALEQVGLPAIIRPSFTMGGIGGGIAYTKPEFEKIVAGGLAASPVTEVLVEESVLGWKEYEMEVVRDNADNCIIICSIENIDPMGVHTGDSITVAPALTLTDKEYQIMRNASIAVLREIGVDTGGSNVQFAVNPETGRLVVIEMNPRVSRSSALASKATGFPIAKIAAKLACGYTLDELDNHITGVTPASFEPTIDYVVTKIPRFTFEKFPGAEPLLTTAMKSVGEAMAIGRCFAESLQKGLRSMETGLTGLNDVEIEGFIPGAGLDANR
;
A
#
# COMPACT_ATOMS: atom_id res chain seq x y z
N ASN A 1 -0.44 -14.36 -22.24
CA ASN A 1 0.18 -13.62 -23.36
C ASN A 1 -0.79 -13.40 -24.53
N THR A 2 -1.95 -14.08 -24.54
CA THR A 2 -2.95 -13.98 -25.61
C THR A 2 -4.35 -13.82 -25.03
N MET A 3 -5.29 -13.29 -25.84
CA MET A 3 -6.71 -13.23 -25.45
C MET A 3 -7.30 -14.61 -25.17
N THR A 4 -6.88 -15.64 -25.89
CA THR A 4 -7.35 -17.03 -25.69
C THR A 4 -6.95 -17.56 -24.33
N GLU A 5 -5.69 -17.34 -23.91
CA GLU A 5 -5.22 -17.70 -22.56
C GLU A 5 -5.92 -16.88 -21.48
N ALA A 6 -6.20 -15.60 -21.74
CA ALA A 6 -6.90 -14.74 -20.80
C ALA A 6 -8.34 -15.22 -20.56
N TYR A 7 -9.05 -15.71 -21.59
CA TYR A 7 -10.38 -16.31 -21.40
C TYR A 7 -10.34 -17.60 -20.58
N ALA A 8 -9.34 -18.45 -20.80
CA ALA A 8 -9.17 -19.64 -19.98
C ALA A 8 -8.86 -19.30 -18.51
N ALA A 9 -8.09 -18.23 -18.26
CA ALA A 9 -7.86 -17.72 -16.93
C ALA A 9 -9.15 -17.15 -16.29
N LEU A 10 -9.95 -16.41 -17.06
CA LEU A 10 -11.23 -15.86 -16.57
C LEU A 10 -12.22 -16.96 -16.13
N GLU A 11 -12.24 -18.10 -16.82
CA GLU A 11 -13.08 -19.23 -16.42
C GLU A 11 -12.69 -19.81 -15.05
N GLN A 12 -11.42 -19.69 -14.66
CA GLN A 12 -10.92 -20.16 -13.37
C GLN A 12 -11.10 -19.12 -12.26
N VAL A 13 -10.86 -17.85 -12.58
CA VAL A 13 -10.85 -16.74 -11.62
C VAL A 13 -12.25 -16.17 -11.38
N GLY A 14 -13.08 -16.09 -12.43
CA GLY A 14 -14.39 -15.47 -12.38
C GLY A 14 -14.34 -13.94 -12.46
N LEU A 15 -15.50 -13.31 -12.27
CA LEU A 15 -15.66 -11.85 -12.21
C LEU A 15 -16.16 -11.44 -10.81
N PRO A 16 -15.74 -10.25 -10.32
CA PRO A 16 -14.81 -9.32 -10.94
C PRO A 16 -13.38 -9.86 -10.97
N ALA A 17 -12.63 -9.54 -12.04
CA ALA A 17 -11.25 -9.95 -12.21
C ALA A 17 -10.32 -8.73 -12.25
N ILE A 18 -9.12 -8.87 -11.69
CA ILE A 18 -8.07 -7.86 -11.75
C ILE A 18 -7.10 -8.23 -12.87
N ILE A 19 -6.76 -7.26 -13.71
CA ILE A 19 -5.80 -7.41 -14.79
C ILE A 19 -4.59 -6.55 -14.48
N ARG A 20 -3.41 -7.16 -14.40
CA ARG A 20 -2.13 -6.47 -14.19
C ARG A 20 -1.15 -6.77 -15.32
N PRO A 21 -0.80 -5.78 -16.15
CA PRO A 21 0.23 -5.94 -17.16
C PRO A 21 1.61 -6.12 -16.52
N SER A 22 2.39 -7.08 -17.04
CA SER A 22 3.76 -7.30 -16.59
C SER A 22 4.68 -6.14 -16.98
N PHE A 23 5.60 -5.78 -16.08
CA PHE A 23 6.61 -4.72 -16.27
C PHE A 23 6.04 -3.31 -16.51
N THR A 24 4.82 -3.02 -16.02
CA THR A 24 4.26 -1.67 -15.98
C THR A 24 4.32 -1.10 -14.56
N MET A 25 4.23 0.23 -14.42
CA MET A 25 4.29 0.93 -13.14
C MET A 25 3.02 1.77 -12.93
N GLY A 26 2.62 1.95 -11.67
CA GLY A 26 1.52 2.83 -11.31
C GLY A 26 0.14 2.41 -11.83
N GLY A 27 -0.07 1.12 -12.13
CA GLY A 27 -1.34 0.60 -12.61
C GLY A 27 -1.61 0.85 -14.10
N ILE A 28 -0.61 1.32 -14.88
CA ILE A 28 -0.78 1.62 -16.32
C ILE A 28 -1.19 0.35 -17.09
N GLY A 29 -2.31 0.45 -17.84
CA GLY A 29 -2.86 -0.63 -18.66
C GLY A 29 -3.56 -1.73 -17.87
N GLY A 30 -3.55 -1.66 -16.53
CA GLY A 30 -4.30 -2.54 -15.64
C GLY A 30 -5.71 -2.01 -15.33
N GLY A 31 -6.48 -2.83 -14.64
CA GLY A 31 -7.82 -2.44 -14.19
C GLY A 31 -8.61 -3.59 -13.63
N ILE A 32 -9.84 -3.27 -13.24
CA ILE A 32 -10.80 -4.22 -12.70
C ILE A 32 -11.92 -4.39 -13.70
N ALA A 33 -12.17 -5.62 -14.09
CA ALA A 33 -13.25 -5.99 -14.99
C ALA A 33 -14.42 -6.57 -14.20
N TYR A 34 -15.58 -5.93 -14.29
CA TYR A 34 -16.82 -6.41 -13.68
C TYR A 34 -17.67 -7.21 -14.67
N THR A 35 -17.44 -6.98 -15.96
CA THR A 35 -18.15 -7.62 -17.06
C THR A 35 -17.20 -8.18 -18.09
N LYS A 36 -17.67 -9.14 -18.89
CA LYS A 36 -16.84 -9.72 -19.96
C LYS A 36 -16.37 -8.68 -21.01
N PRO A 37 -17.20 -7.73 -21.48
CA PRO A 37 -16.73 -6.67 -22.39
C PRO A 37 -15.64 -5.79 -21.79
N GLU A 38 -15.75 -5.45 -20.50
CA GLU A 38 -14.70 -4.72 -19.79
C GLU A 38 -13.40 -5.53 -19.70
N PHE A 39 -13.52 -6.83 -19.38
CA PHE A 39 -12.38 -7.75 -19.35
C PHE A 39 -11.64 -7.77 -20.70
N GLU A 40 -12.36 -7.92 -21.80
CA GLU A 40 -11.79 -7.93 -23.14
C GLU A 40 -11.03 -6.63 -23.43
N LYS A 41 -11.63 -5.49 -23.12
CA LYS A 41 -11.03 -4.17 -23.34
C LYS A 41 -9.76 -3.98 -22.48
N ILE A 42 -9.81 -4.32 -21.19
CA ILE A 42 -8.70 -4.12 -20.27
C ILE A 42 -7.54 -5.09 -20.62
N VAL A 43 -7.84 -6.36 -20.90
CA VAL A 43 -6.81 -7.32 -21.29
C VAL A 43 -6.12 -6.90 -22.57
N ALA A 44 -6.87 -6.49 -23.60
CA ALA A 44 -6.29 -6.01 -24.85
C ALA A 44 -5.37 -4.79 -24.63
N GLY A 45 -5.82 -3.83 -23.81
CA GLY A 45 -5.02 -2.67 -23.43
C GLY A 45 -3.79 -3.05 -22.62
N GLY A 46 -3.91 -3.99 -21.71
CA GLY A 46 -2.82 -4.50 -20.86
C GLY A 46 -1.74 -5.24 -21.66
N LEU A 47 -2.15 -6.11 -22.59
CA LEU A 47 -1.24 -6.79 -23.50
C LEU A 47 -0.45 -5.81 -24.38
N ALA A 48 -1.11 -4.74 -24.82
CA ALA A 48 -0.45 -3.68 -25.60
C ALA A 48 0.48 -2.80 -24.75
N ALA A 49 0.16 -2.58 -23.49
CA ALA A 49 0.97 -1.78 -22.58
C ALA A 49 2.20 -2.53 -22.03
N SER A 50 2.11 -3.86 -21.92
CA SER A 50 3.22 -4.68 -21.43
C SER A 50 4.32 -4.80 -22.48
N PRO A 51 5.60 -4.49 -22.15
CA PRO A 51 6.71 -4.63 -23.07
C PRO A 51 6.99 -6.08 -23.49
N VAL A 52 6.47 -7.04 -22.75
CA VAL A 52 6.58 -8.48 -23.03
C VAL A 52 5.26 -9.12 -23.47
N THR A 53 4.23 -8.29 -23.70
CA THR A 53 2.88 -8.73 -24.12
C THR A 53 2.31 -9.78 -23.15
N GLU A 54 2.32 -9.44 -21.85
CA GLU A 54 1.88 -10.34 -20.79
C GLU A 54 1.01 -9.62 -19.77
N VAL A 55 -0.07 -10.27 -19.36
CA VAL A 55 -0.93 -9.82 -18.23
C VAL A 55 -1.15 -10.95 -17.25
N LEU A 56 -1.24 -10.60 -15.98
CA LEU A 56 -1.81 -11.45 -14.93
C LEU A 56 -3.32 -11.23 -14.88
N VAL A 57 -4.06 -12.31 -14.71
CA VAL A 57 -5.50 -12.29 -14.43
C VAL A 57 -5.69 -12.87 -13.03
N GLU A 58 -6.21 -12.07 -12.11
CA GLU A 58 -6.25 -12.42 -10.69
C GLU A 58 -7.67 -12.34 -10.13
N GLU A 59 -7.92 -13.16 -9.09
CA GLU A 59 -9.13 -13.04 -8.26
C GLU A 59 -9.23 -11.63 -7.67
N SER A 60 -10.42 -11.04 -7.71
CA SER A 60 -10.63 -9.73 -7.12
C SER A 60 -10.66 -9.79 -5.61
N VAL A 61 -9.86 -8.92 -5.00
CA VAL A 61 -9.85 -8.64 -3.55
C VAL A 61 -10.46 -7.27 -3.24
N LEU A 62 -11.29 -6.75 -4.13
CA LEU A 62 -11.99 -5.48 -3.94
C LEU A 62 -12.75 -5.43 -2.62
N GLY A 63 -12.64 -4.31 -1.93
CA GLY A 63 -13.29 -4.09 -0.64
C GLY A 63 -12.62 -4.82 0.53
N TRP A 64 -11.56 -5.59 0.30
CA TRP A 64 -10.79 -6.18 1.39
C TRP A 64 -9.96 -5.12 2.10
N LYS A 65 -9.60 -5.39 3.35
CA LYS A 65 -8.67 -4.54 4.09
C LYS A 65 -7.28 -4.64 3.50
N GLU A 66 -6.56 -3.52 3.48
CA GLU A 66 -5.20 -3.43 2.95
C GLU A 66 -4.21 -3.09 4.06
N TYR A 67 -3.11 -3.83 4.11
CA TYR A 67 -2.02 -3.62 5.04
C TYR A 67 -0.67 -3.69 4.33
N GLU A 68 0.30 -2.98 4.90
CA GLU A 68 1.67 -2.99 4.41
C GLU A 68 2.63 -3.25 5.56
N MET A 69 3.71 -3.98 5.28
CA MET A 69 4.85 -4.16 6.18
C MET A 69 6.10 -3.57 5.56
N GLU A 70 6.70 -2.60 6.23
CA GLU A 70 8.03 -2.13 5.89
C GLU A 70 9.06 -2.98 6.61
N VAL A 71 9.91 -3.63 5.84
CA VAL A 71 10.83 -4.67 6.31
C VAL A 71 12.24 -4.33 5.90
N VAL A 72 13.20 -4.62 6.77
CA VAL A 72 14.63 -4.54 6.44
C VAL A 72 15.27 -5.88 6.73
N ARG A 73 16.06 -6.38 5.76
CA ARG A 73 16.81 -7.63 5.89
C ARG A 73 18.26 -7.44 5.44
N ASP A 74 19.19 -8.07 6.14
CA ASP A 74 20.62 -8.09 5.80
C ASP A 74 21.10 -9.46 5.31
N ASN A 75 22.37 -9.54 4.91
CA ASN A 75 23.00 -10.75 4.39
C ASN A 75 23.28 -11.82 5.47
N ALA A 76 23.20 -11.48 6.76
CA ALA A 76 23.27 -12.42 7.88
C ALA A 76 21.88 -12.95 8.30
N ASP A 77 20.83 -12.64 7.50
CA ASP A 77 19.44 -13.02 7.74
C ASP A 77 18.80 -12.35 8.98
N ASN A 78 19.39 -11.29 9.50
CA ASN A 78 18.64 -10.42 10.41
C ASN A 78 17.52 -9.76 9.64
N CYS A 79 16.27 -9.99 10.06
CA CYS A 79 15.08 -9.50 9.37
C CYS A 79 14.13 -8.89 10.39
N ILE A 80 13.82 -7.59 10.21
CA ILE A 80 13.03 -6.80 11.16
C ILE A 80 11.89 -6.07 10.46
N ILE A 81 10.76 -5.95 11.15
CA ILE A 81 9.66 -5.10 10.73
C ILE A 81 9.88 -3.70 11.29
N ILE A 82 10.02 -2.73 10.40
CA ILE A 82 10.19 -1.32 10.79
C ILE A 82 8.86 -0.71 11.19
N CYS A 83 7.82 -1.00 10.42
CA CYS A 83 6.50 -0.44 10.64
C CYS A 83 5.43 -1.31 9.98
N SER A 84 4.31 -1.50 10.67
CA SER A 84 3.06 -1.94 10.06
C SER A 84 2.23 -0.72 9.67
N ILE A 85 1.61 -0.77 8.51
CA ILE A 85 0.79 0.32 7.97
C ILE A 85 -0.58 -0.26 7.59
N GLU A 86 -1.64 0.46 7.93
CA GLU A 86 -3.00 0.14 7.52
C GLU A 86 -3.52 1.21 6.57
N ASN A 87 -4.08 0.79 5.45
CA ASN A 87 -4.79 1.66 4.53
C ASN A 87 -6.24 1.78 4.98
N ILE A 88 -6.73 3.00 5.18
CA ILE A 88 -8.12 3.24 5.59
C ILE A 88 -9.07 2.99 4.42
N ASP A 89 -8.63 3.33 3.21
CA ASP A 89 -9.36 2.99 2.00
C ASP A 89 -9.21 1.50 1.70
N PRO A 90 -10.29 0.82 1.29
CA PRO A 90 -10.23 -0.61 0.97
C PRO A 90 -9.46 -0.87 -0.33
N MET A 91 -9.12 -2.13 -0.55
CA MET A 91 -8.57 -2.59 -1.83
C MET A 91 -9.43 -2.12 -3.00
N GLY A 92 -8.78 -1.57 -4.02
CA GLY A 92 -9.38 -0.93 -5.18
C GLY A 92 -8.98 0.54 -5.33
N VAL A 93 -8.50 1.17 -4.26
CA VAL A 93 -7.81 2.46 -4.27
C VAL A 93 -6.31 2.20 -4.24
N HIS A 94 -5.55 2.90 -5.08
CA HIS A 94 -4.08 2.77 -5.07
C HIS A 94 -3.51 3.19 -3.72
N THR A 95 -2.56 2.42 -3.15
CA THR A 95 -1.98 2.68 -1.81
C THR A 95 -1.43 4.10 -1.66
N GLY A 96 -0.86 4.68 -2.72
CA GLY A 96 -0.40 6.07 -2.76
C GLY A 96 -1.51 7.10 -2.55
N ASP A 97 -2.73 6.75 -2.93
CA ASP A 97 -3.92 7.60 -2.88
C ASP A 97 -4.77 7.35 -1.63
N SER A 98 -4.45 6.31 -0.86
CA SER A 98 -5.14 5.97 0.38
C SER A 98 -4.69 6.85 1.55
N ILE A 99 -5.61 7.13 2.47
CA ILE A 99 -5.26 7.58 3.82
C ILE A 99 -4.66 6.38 4.54
N THR A 100 -3.46 6.53 5.10
CA THR A 100 -2.79 5.45 5.80
C THR A 100 -2.49 5.81 7.25
N VAL A 101 -2.46 4.80 8.09
CA VAL A 101 -2.17 4.93 9.52
C VAL A 101 -1.06 3.97 9.94
N ALA A 102 -0.16 4.43 10.77
CA ALA A 102 0.92 3.66 11.37
C ALA A 102 0.96 3.87 12.90
N PRO A 103 1.08 2.81 13.69
CA PRO A 103 1.03 1.39 13.29
C PRO A 103 -0.37 1.00 12.82
N ALA A 104 -0.51 -0.19 12.21
CA ALA A 104 -1.81 -0.76 11.89
C ALA A 104 -2.66 -0.88 13.17
N LEU A 105 -3.90 -0.35 13.13
CA LEU A 105 -4.74 -0.21 14.33
C LEU A 105 -5.74 -1.35 14.52
N THR A 106 -6.12 -2.03 13.44
CA THR A 106 -7.20 -3.05 13.47
C THR A 106 -6.69 -4.49 13.36
N LEU A 107 -5.37 -4.71 13.48
CA LEU A 107 -4.78 -6.04 13.58
C LEU A 107 -4.77 -6.53 15.02
N THR A 108 -5.16 -7.77 15.22
CA THR A 108 -4.79 -8.51 16.43
C THR A 108 -3.31 -8.89 16.40
N ASP A 109 -2.71 -9.18 17.55
CA ASP A 109 -1.33 -9.66 17.62
C ASP A 109 -1.13 -10.93 16.77
N LYS A 110 -2.08 -11.85 16.78
CA LYS A 110 -2.03 -13.07 15.97
C LYS A 110 -1.95 -12.75 14.45
N GLU A 111 -2.77 -11.83 13.98
CA GLU A 111 -2.78 -11.41 12.56
C GLU A 111 -1.48 -10.69 12.22
N TYR A 112 -1.00 -9.83 13.08
CA TYR A 112 0.29 -9.17 12.93
C TYR A 112 1.44 -10.18 12.81
N GLN A 113 1.50 -11.19 13.68
CA GLN A 113 2.54 -12.22 13.63
C GLN A 113 2.46 -13.07 12.35
N ILE A 114 1.26 -13.35 11.85
CA ILE A 114 1.07 -14.04 10.56
C ILE A 114 1.64 -13.19 9.43
N MET A 115 1.31 -11.90 9.36
CA MET A 115 1.83 -10.98 8.34
C MET A 115 3.36 -10.80 8.46
N ARG A 116 3.87 -10.69 9.68
CA ARG A 116 5.30 -10.62 9.96
C ARG A 116 6.03 -11.83 9.40
N ASN A 117 5.57 -13.03 9.73
CA ASN A 117 6.17 -14.27 9.26
C ASN A 117 6.07 -14.42 7.73
N ALA A 118 4.95 -14.05 7.14
CA ALA A 118 4.76 -14.04 5.70
C ALA A 118 5.73 -13.06 5.01
N SER A 119 5.90 -11.85 5.55
CA SER A 119 6.85 -10.87 5.03
C SER A 119 8.28 -11.39 5.04
N ILE A 120 8.71 -11.98 6.15
CA ILE A 120 10.06 -12.59 6.28
C ILE A 120 10.23 -13.71 5.25
N ALA A 121 9.23 -14.58 5.10
CA ALA A 121 9.27 -15.68 4.13
C ALA A 121 9.37 -15.16 2.69
N VAL A 122 8.60 -14.12 2.34
CA VAL A 122 8.64 -13.48 1.01
C VAL A 122 10.02 -12.90 0.71
N LEU A 123 10.62 -12.15 1.65
CA LEU A 123 11.95 -11.56 1.45
C LEU A 123 13.03 -12.63 1.26
N ARG A 124 12.93 -13.74 2.01
CA ARG A 124 13.87 -14.86 1.88
C ARG A 124 13.72 -15.56 0.54
N GLU A 125 12.49 -15.82 0.10
CA GLU A 125 12.22 -16.50 -1.18
C GLU A 125 12.68 -15.68 -2.38
N ILE A 126 12.44 -14.37 -2.35
CA ILE A 126 12.89 -13.45 -3.41
C ILE A 126 14.41 -13.22 -3.34
N GLY A 127 15.04 -13.43 -2.19
CA GLY A 127 16.48 -13.26 -2.00
C GLY A 127 16.91 -11.81 -1.73
N VAL A 128 16.02 -10.98 -1.18
CA VAL A 128 16.41 -9.63 -0.72
C VAL A 128 17.22 -9.75 0.56
N ASP A 129 18.47 -9.30 0.52
CA ASP A 129 19.46 -9.43 1.60
C ASP A 129 20.23 -8.14 1.92
N THR A 130 19.89 -7.02 1.28
CA THR A 130 20.65 -5.77 1.42
C THR A 130 19.76 -4.54 1.55
N GLY A 131 18.67 -4.61 2.29
CA GLY A 131 17.94 -3.37 2.51
C GLY A 131 16.46 -3.48 2.78
N GLY A 132 15.77 -2.36 2.51
CA GLY A 132 14.35 -2.18 2.77
C GLY A 132 13.46 -2.72 1.66
N SER A 133 12.35 -3.27 2.08
CA SER A 133 11.29 -3.77 1.20
C SER A 133 9.93 -3.43 1.78
N ASN A 134 8.95 -3.27 0.91
CA ASN A 134 7.54 -3.13 1.27
C ASN A 134 6.77 -4.37 0.82
N VAL A 135 6.03 -4.98 1.72
CA VAL A 135 5.17 -6.13 1.42
C VAL A 135 3.72 -5.72 1.66
N GLN A 136 2.87 -5.87 0.65
CA GLN A 136 1.47 -5.49 0.68
C GLN A 136 0.57 -6.71 0.80
N PHE A 137 -0.44 -6.60 1.66
CA PHE A 137 -1.38 -7.66 1.99
C PHE A 137 -2.82 -7.19 1.82
N ALA A 138 -3.67 -8.09 1.31
CA ALA A 138 -5.11 -7.97 1.43
C ALA A 138 -5.65 -8.98 2.44
N VAL A 139 -6.58 -8.54 3.28
CA VAL A 139 -7.25 -9.38 4.27
C VAL A 139 -8.75 -9.33 4.08
N ASN A 140 -9.35 -10.47 3.84
CA ASN A 140 -10.80 -10.58 3.74
C ASN A 140 -11.44 -10.23 5.09
N PRO A 141 -12.31 -9.20 5.16
CA PRO A 141 -12.87 -8.74 6.43
C PRO A 141 -13.84 -9.74 7.08
N GLU A 142 -14.39 -10.69 6.31
CA GLU A 142 -15.35 -11.69 6.81
C GLU A 142 -14.66 -12.97 7.25
N THR A 143 -13.71 -13.45 6.45
CA THR A 143 -13.09 -14.78 6.67
C THR A 143 -11.70 -14.71 7.30
N GLY A 144 -11.05 -13.52 7.29
CA GLY A 144 -9.67 -13.36 7.71
C GLY A 144 -8.65 -13.97 6.73
N ARG A 145 -9.06 -14.39 5.52
CA ARG A 145 -8.13 -14.90 4.50
C ARG A 145 -7.14 -13.81 4.12
N LEU A 146 -5.84 -14.12 4.26
CA LEU A 146 -4.75 -13.23 3.94
C LEU A 146 -4.16 -13.61 2.58
N VAL A 147 -3.91 -12.60 1.75
CA VAL A 147 -3.27 -12.73 0.44
C VAL A 147 -2.13 -11.72 0.34
N VAL A 148 -0.97 -12.15 -0.14
CA VAL A 148 0.13 -11.25 -0.53
C VAL A 148 -0.21 -10.65 -1.90
N ILE A 149 -0.25 -9.34 -1.98
CA ILE A 149 -0.56 -8.61 -3.22
C ILE A 149 0.70 -8.39 -4.04
N GLU A 150 1.72 -7.82 -3.42
CA GLU A 150 3.02 -7.61 -4.05
C GLU A 150 4.11 -7.36 -3.01
N MET A 151 5.36 -7.46 -3.45
CA MET A 151 6.52 -7.04 -2.69
C MET A 151 7.38 -6.13 -3.55
N ASN A 152 7.75 -5.00 -2.99
CA ASN A 152 8.63 -4.02 -3.62
C ASN A 152 10.04 -4.13 -3.01
N PRO A 153 11.03 -4.76 -3.70
CA PRO A 153 12.38 -5.01 -3.16
C PRO A 153 13.26 -3.75 -3.24
N ARG A 154 12.78 -2.66 -2.73
CA ARG A 154 13.43 -1.35 -2.78
C ARG A 154 12.88 -0.43 -1.70
N VAL A 155 13.65 0.59 -1.35
CA VAL A 155 13.15 1.74 -0.59
C VAL A 155 12.12 2.50 -1.43
N SER A 156 10.99 2.85 -0.82
CA SER A 156 9.82 3.45 -1.46
C SER A 156 9.35 4.70 -0.72
N ARG A 157 8.22 5.29 -1.17
CA ARG A 157 7.57 6.37 -0.43
C ARG A 157 7.03 5.91 0.93
N SER A 158 6.50 4.70 1.01
CA SER A 158 6.09 4.09 2.27
C SER A 158 7.26 3.88 3.22
N SER A 159 8.45 3.53 2.71
CA SER A 159 9.68 3.46 3.52
C SER A 159 10.07 4.84 4.08
N ALA A 160 9.89 5.92 3.31
CA ALA A 160 10.11 7.27 3.80
C ALA A 160 9.09 7.67 4.89
N LEU A 161 7.82 7.28 4.70
CA LEU A 161 6.77 7.46 5.70
C LEU A 161 7.09 6.69 6.99
N ALA A 162 7.44 5.41 6.87
CA ALA A 162 7.81 4.56 8.00
C ALA A 162 9.05 5.10 8.73
N SER A 163 10.05 5.60 8.00
CA SER A 163 11.23 6.24 8.59
C SER A 163 10.86 7.48 9.41
N LYS A 164 9.96 8.32 8.90
CA LYS A 164 9.46 9.49 9.64
C LYS A 164 8.59 9.09 10.83
N ALA A 165 7.76 8.08 10.65
CA ALA A 165 6.86 7.58 11.70
C ALA A 165 7.62 6.98 12.88
N THR A 166 8.66 6.19 12.63
CA THR A 166 9.39 5.43 13.65
C THR A 166 10.68 6.10 14.12
N GLY A 167 11.25 7.00 13.30
CA GLY A 167 12.61 7.51 13.51
C GLY A 167 13.71 6.58 12.99
N PHE A 168 13.38 5.39 12.48
CA PHE A 168 14.35 4.44 11.93
C PHE A 168 14.74 4.85 10.50
N PRO A 169 16.01 5.19 10.23
CA PRO A 169 16.42 5.76 8.94
C PRO A 169 16.64 4.64 7.90
N ILE A 170 15.57 4.08 7.35
CA ILE A 170 15.59 2.91 6.44
C ILE A 170 16.60 3.10 5.30
N ALA A 171 16.55 4.23 4.59
CA ALA A 171 17.43 4.46 3.44
C ALA A 171 18.92 4.49 3.83
N LYS A 172 19.24 5.13 4.97
CA LYS A 172 20.62 5.17 5.49
C LYS A 172 21.11 3.80 5.90
N ILE A 173 20.27 3.02 6.57
CA ILE A 173 20.60 1.64 6.97
C ILE A 173 20.76 0.77 5.73
N ALA A 174 19.81 0.81 4.79
CA ALA A 174 19.87 0.05 3.53
C ALA A 174 21.17 0.34 2.75
N ALA A 175 21.61 1.60 2.69
CA ALA A 175 22.89 1.94 2.05
C ALA A 175 24.09 1.30 2.74
N LYS A 176 24.10 1.20 4.09
CA LYS A 176 25.15 0.53 4.83
C LYS A 176 25.12 -0.99 4.63
N LEU A 177 23.92 -1.60 4.62
CA LEU A 177 23.76 -3.03 4.34
C LEU A 177 24.28 -3.37 2.94
N ALA A 178 24.03 -2.51 1.94
CA ALA A 178 24.57 -2.67 0.59
C ALA A 178 26.11 -2.60 0.54
N CYS A 179 26.74 -1.95 1.53
CA CYS A 179 28.20 -1.93 1.70
C CYS A 179 28.75 -3.15 2.48
N GLY A 180 27.87 -4.08 2.89
CA GLY A 180 28.27 -5.33 3.56
C GLY A 180 28.14 -5.33 5.09
N TYR A 181 27.67 -4.23 5.71
CA TYR A 181 27.35 -4.24 7.14
C TYR A 181 26.10 -5.09 7.42
N THR A 182 25.99 -5.58 8.65
CA THR A 182 24.80 -6.27 9.16
C THR A 182 24.05 -5.40 10.17
N LEU A 183 22.78 -5.70 10.42
CA LEU A 183 21.92 -4.90 11.32
C LEU A 183 22.41 -4.89 12.77
N ASP A 184 23.07 -5.96 13.21
CA ASP A 184 23.64 -6.07 14.55
C ASP A 184 24.97 -5.31 14.71
N GLU A 185 25.65 -5.00 13.61
CA GLU A 185 26.86 -4.17 13.60
C GLU A 185 26.56 -2.65 13.59
N LEU A 186 25.31 -2.28 13.29
CA LEU A 186 24.91 -0.88 13.17
C LEU A 186 24.18 -0.40 14.43
N ASP A 187 24.45 0.85 14.82
CA ASP A 187 23.75 1.50 15.92
C ASP A 187 22.30 1.81 15.53
N ASN A 188 21.40 1.55 16.48
CA ASN A 188 20.01 1.99 16.37
C ASN A 188 19.93 3.50 16.64
N HIS A 189 19.55 4.27 15.63
CA HIS A 189 19.51 5.73 15.72
C HIS A 189 18.39 6.27 16.63
N ILE A 190 17.42 5.43 17.02
CA ILE A 190 16.33 5.81 17.93
C ILE A 190 16.80 5.74 19.37
N THR A 191 17.41 4.61 19.74
CA THR A 191 17.81 4.33 21.13
C THR A 191 19.22 4.83 21.44
N GLY A 192 20.11 4.85 20.44
CA GLY A 192 21.51 5.19 20.58
C GLY A 192 22.36 4.17 21.35
N VAL A 193 21.76 3.09 21.85
CA VAL A 193 22.41 2.10 22.72
C VAL A 193 22.15 0.64 22.34
N THR A 194 21.17 0.39 21.45
CA THR A 194 20.88 -0.95 20.94
C THR A 194 21.33 -1.08 19.48
N PRO A 195 21.56 -2.29 18.97
CA PRO A 195 21.82 -2.47 17.54
C PRO A 195 20.58 -2.21 16.69
N ALA A 196 20.80 -1.93 15.41
CA ALA A 196 19.72 -1.68 14.44
C ALA A 196 18.84 -2.92 14.14
N SER A 197 19.25 -4.09 14.62
CA SER A 197 18.46 -5.33 14.55
C SER A 197 17.25 -5.36 15.49
N PHE A 198 17.10 -4.39 16.39
CA PHE A 198 15.92 -4.26 17.25
C PHE A 198 14.79 -3.56 16.49
N GLU A 199 13.62 -4.19 16.44
CA GLU A 199 12.42 -3.63 15.80
C GLU A 199 11.96 -2.36 16.52
N PRO A 200 11.67 -1.27 15.80
CA PRO A 200 11.08 -0.08 16.41
C PRO A 200 9.69 -0.36 16.96
N THR A 201 9.35 0.27 18.06
CA THR A 201 8.00 0.34 18.61
C THR A 201 7.61 1.79 18.83
N ILE A 202 6.36 2.13 18.53
CA ILE A 202 5.83 3.47 18.72
C ILE A 202 4.56 3.43 19.58
N ASP A 203 4.39 4.41 20.45
CA ASP A 203 3.25 4.58 21.36
C ASP A 203 2.34 5.76 20.97
N TYR A 204 2.45 6.19 19.73
CA TYR A 204 1.67 7.25 19.09
C TYR A 204 1.13 6.77 17.74
N VAL A 205 0.22 7.55 17.18
CA VAL A 205 -0.39 7.24 15.87
C VAL A 205 0.06 8.28 14.85
N VAL A 206 0.46 7.78 13.70
CA VAL A 206 0.84 8.61 12.54
C VAL A 206 -0.17 8.39 11.42
N THR A 207 -0.76 9.48 10.93
CA THR A 207 -1.69 9.43 9.79
C THR A 207 -1.09 10.18 8.61
N LYS A 208 -1.07 9.54 7.43
CA LYS A 208 -0.72 10.15 6.15
C LYS A 208 -2.00 10.44 5.38
N ILE A 209 -2.14 11.65 4.84
CA ILE A 209 -3.25 12.06 3.99
C ILE A 209 -2.69 12.47 2.63
N PRO A 210 -3.16 11.86 1.52
CA PRO A 210 -2.69 12.21 0.17
C PRO A 210 -3.23 13.56 -0.26
N ARG A 211 -2.48 14.25 -1.11
CA ARG A 211 -2.87 15.53 -1.74
C ARG A 211 -3.14 15.29 -3.22
N PHE A 212 -4.30 15.74 -3.67
CA PHE A 212 -4.71 15.75 -5.08
C PHE A 212 -4.76 17.17 -5.61
N THR A 213 -4.59 17.33 -6.92
CA THR A 213 -4.65 18.63 -7.61
C THR A 213 -5.42 18.48 -8.92
N PHE A 214 -6.59 17.84 -8.87
CA PHE A 214 -7.45 17.62 -10.04
C PHE A 214 -7.78 18.92 -10.77
N GLU A 215 -7.89 20.02 -10.01
CA GLU A 215 -8.15 21.36 -10.53
C GLU A 215 -7.06 21.86 -11.52
N LYS A 216 -5.86 21.28 -11.46
CA LYS A 216 -4.74 21.63 -12.35
C LYS A 216 -4.63 20.73 -13.60
N PHE A 217 -5.43 19.69 -13.68
CA PHE A 217 -5.39 18.71 -14.76
C PHE A 217 -6.76 18.62 -15.44
N PRO A 218 -7.08 19.52 -16.40
CA PRO A 218 -8.34 19.49 -17.12
C PRO A 218 -8.55 18.12 -17.79
N GLY A 219 -9.75 17.54 -17.59
CA GLY A 219 -10.10 16.23 -18.12
C GLY A 219 -9.68 15.04 -17.24
N ALA A 220 -8.98 15.28 -16.12
CA ALA A 220 -8.76 14.24 -15.14
C ALA A 220 -10.04 13.97 -14.34
N GLU A 221 -10.46 12.72 -14.29
CA GLU A 221 -11.61 12.30 -13.51
C GLU A 221 -11.25 12.28 -12.02
N PRO A 222 -11.96 13.01 -11.13
CA PRO A 222 -11.66 13.05 -9.70
C PRO A 222 -12.21 11.83 -8.95
N LEU A 223 -11.96 10.65 -9.48
CA LEU A 223 -12.35 9.36 -8.91
C LEU A 223 -11.11 8.54 -8.59
N LEU A 224 -11.02 8.01 -7.37
CA LEU A 224 -9.92 7.15 -6.95
C LEU A 224 -10.09 5.75 -7.55
N THR A 225 -9.00 5.22 -8.08
CA THR A 225 -8.95 3.91 -8.72
C THR A 225 -7.64 3.19 -8.36
N THR A 226 -7.36 2.09 -9.01
CA THR A 226 -6.06 1.38 -8.90
C THR A 226 -4.89 2.14 -9.52
N ALA A 227 -5.15 3.21 -10.28
CA ALA A 227 -4.12 4.10 -10.82
C ALA A 227 -3.86 5.28 -9.88
N MET A 228 -2.60 5.53 -9.54
CA MET A 228 -2.20 6.60 -8.63
C MET A 228 -2.46 7.99 -9.22
N LYS A 229 -3.11 8.85 -8.47
CA LYS A 229 -3.49 10.24 -8.84
C LYS A 229 -2.97 11.31 -7.88
N SER A 230 -2.49 10.92 -6.71
CA SER A 230 -1.93 11.86 -5.72
C SER A 230 -0.62 12.48 -6.18
N VAL A 231 -0.40 13.74 -5.83
CA VAL A 231 0.79 14.51 -6.19
C VAL A 231 1.68 14.82 -4.99
N GLY A 232 1.21 14.55 -3.79
CA GLY A 232 1.91 14.79 -2.54
C GLY A 232 1.13 14.22 -1.37
N GLU A 233 1.63 14.49 -0.17
CA GLU A 233 1.04 13.96 1.05
C GLU A 233 1.38 14.83 2.26
N ALA A 234 0.53 14.82 3.28
CA ALA A 234 0.82 15.35 4.61
C ALA A 234 0.88 14.19 5.61
N MET A 235 1.72 14.32 6.61
CA MET A 235 1.85 13.37 7.70
C MET A 235 1.64 14.10 9.04
N ALA A 236 0.82 13.54 9.90
CA ALA A 236 0.57 14.09 11.22
C ALA A 236 0.71 13.02 12.31
N ILE A 237 1.21 13.42 13.46
CA ILE A 237 1.39 12.57 14.64
C ILE A 237 0.40 13.01 15.71
N GLY A 238 -0.27 12.04 16.32
CA GLY A 238 -1.18 12.24 17.44
C GLY A 238 -1.09 11.12 18.46
N ARG A 239 -1.70 11.30 19.62
CA ARG A 239 -1.77 10.25 20.64
C ARG A 239 -2.79 9.17 20.31
N CYS A 240 -3.74 9.51 19.47
CA CYS A 240 -4.74 8.58 18.95
C CYS A 240 -5.05 8.91 17.47
N PHE A 241 -5.77 8.01 16.81
CA PHE A 241 -6.15 8.17 15.41
C PHE A 241 -6.94 9.45 15.16
N ALA A 242 -7.92 9.76 15.99
CA ALA A 242 -8.74 10.97 15.85
C ALA A 242 -7.90 12.24 15.86
N GLU A 243 -6.92 12.33 16.76
CA GLU A 243 -6.00 13.49 16.83
C GLU A 243 -5.11 13.58 15.59
N SER A 244 -4.47 12.48 15.18
CA SER A 244 -3.56 12.48 14.04
C SER A 244 -4.30 12.77 12.73
N LEU A 245 -5.50 12.21 12.53
CA LEU A 245 -6.34 12.45 11.36
C LEU A 245 -6.76 13.93 11.27
N GLN A 246 -7.27 14.51 12.35
CA GLN A 246 -7.69 15.91 12.40
C GLN A 246 -6.52 16.87 12.12
N LYS A 247 -5.34 16.60 12.70
CA LYS A 247 -4.12 17.35 12.42
C LYS A 247 -3.71 17.22 10.94
N GLY A 248 -3.78 16.01 10.40
CA GLY A 248 -3.46 15.74 9.00
C GLY A 248 -4.36 16.52 8.06
N LEU A 249 -5.68 16.46 8.25
CA LEU A 249 -6.65 17.20 7.44
C LEU A 249 -6.38 18.70 7.46
N ARG A 250 -6.14 19.27 8.65
CA ARG A 250 -5.84 20.69 8.78
C ARG A 250 -4.54 21.07 8.07
N SER A 251 -3.53 20.21 8.07
CA SER A 251 -2.23 20.49 7.44
C SER A 251 -2.24 20.40 5.92
N MET A 252 -3.37 19.91 5.32
CA MET A 252 -3.53 19.87 3.87
C MET A 252 -3.74 21.25 3.22
N GLU A 253 -4.05 22.27 4.03
CA GLU A 253 -4.28 23.65 3.55
C GLU A 253 -5.37 23.75 2.48
N THR A 254 -6.42 22.94 2.61
CA THR A 254 -7.60 22.93 1.72
C THR A 254 -8.78 23.72 2.27
N GLY A 255 -8.56 24.50 3.34
CA GLY A 255 -9.64 25.25 4.02
C GLY A 255 -10.33 24.47 5.14
N LEU A 256 -10.05 23.17 5.28
CA LEU A 256 -10.58 22.34 6.35
C LEU A 256 -9.78 22.56 7.64
N THR A 257 -10.47 22.59 8.78
CA THR A 257 -9.85 22.64 10.11
C THR A 257 -9.79 21.27 10.79
N GLY A 258 -10.29 20.25 10.14
CA GLY A 258 -10.43 18.86 10.56
C GLY A 258 -11.53 18.19 9.76
N LEU A 259 -12.30 17.29 10.38
CA LEU A 259 -13.52 16.73 9.82
C LEU A 259 -14.64 17.78 9.94
N ASN A 260 -14.82 18.57 8.89
CA ASN A 260 -15.88 19.54 8.76
C ASN A 260 -17.01 18.96 7.91
N ASP A 261 -18.22 19.46 8.11
CA ASP A 261 -19.31 19.19 7.16
C ASP A 261 -18.96 19.80 5.80
N VAL A 262 -19.06 19.00 4.76
CA VAL A 262 -18.79 19.39 3.39
C VAL A 262 -20.00 19.01 2.54
N GLU A 263 -20.52 19.97 1.76
CA GLU A 263 -21.53 19.66 0.76
C GLU A 263 -20.86 18.91 -0.40
N ILE A 264 -21.38 17.71 -0.69
CA ILE A 264 -20.93 16.88 -1.82
C ILE A 264 -22.06 16.87 -2.84
N GLU A 265 -21.78 17.40 -4.03
CA GLU A 265 -22.74 17.44 -5.12
C GLU A 265 -23.18 16.01 -5.49
N GLY A 266 -24.51 15.79 -5.54
CA GLY A 266 -25.08 14.47 -5.83
C GLY A 266 -25.13 13.50 -4.64
N PHE A 267 -24.59 13.86 -3.48
CA PHE A 267 -24.69 13.03 -2.28
C PHE A 267 -26.10 13.08 -1.68
N ILE A 268 -26.71 11.91 -1.46
CA ILE A 268 -28.04 11.77 -0.86
C ILE A 268 -27.88 11.22 0.56
N PRO A 269 -28.04 12.04 1.63
CA PRO A 269 -27.94 11.59 3.00
C PRO A 269 -28.94 10.45 3.31
N GLY A 270 -28.45 9.37 3.93
CA GLY A 270 -29.28 8.21 4.28
C GLY A 270 -29.52 7.21 3.15
N ALA A 271 -29.12 7.51 1.92
CA ALA A 271 -29.08 6.52 0.85
C ALA A 271 -27.91 5.54 1.07
N GLY A 272 -28.05 4.30 0.61
CA GLY A 272 -26.97 3.32 0.66
C GLY A 272 -25.77 3.74 -0.21
N LEU A 273 -24.63 3.03 -0.02
CA LEU A 273 -23.40 3.30 -0.77
C LEU A 273 -23.61 3.28 -2.29
N ASP A 274 -24.49 2.40 -2.78
CA ASP A 274 -24.75 2.26 -4.22
C ASP A 274 -25.48 3.46 -4.85
N ALA A 275 -26.23 4.24 -4.07
CA ALA A 275 -26.90 5.45 -4.53
C ALA A 275 -25.99 6.70 -4.50
N ASN A 276 -24.82 6.60 -3.85
CA ASN A 276 -23.84 7.67 -3.71
C ASN A 276 -22.52 7.36 -4.44
N ARG A 277 -22.50 6.34 -5.24
CA ARG A 277 -21.41 6.00 -6.19
C ARG A 277 -21.73 6.60 -7.55
#